data_0550a476cb944a3cc4efe8e968a87477
#
_entry.id   0550a476cb944a3cc4efe8e968a87477
#
_cell.length_a   1.000
_cell.length_b   1.000
_cell.length_c   1.000
_cell.angle_alpha   90.00
_cell.angle_beta   90.00
_cell.angle_gamma   90.00
#
_symmetry.space_group_name_H-M   'P 1'
#
loop_
_entity.id
_entity.type
_entity.pdbx_description
1 polymer ?
#
loop_
_entity_poly.entity_id
_entity_poly.type
_entity_poly.pdbx_seq_one_letter_code
_entity_poly.pdbx_strand_id
1 'polypeptide(L)'
;MIKKKNLLIFFAGFIFLISNFTFAQQNFLYKSNNQNTEQNNIANSILNRIGAGLSSGNVSEISGYLNTQTYLSLANGISGYYSSNQAFYVLEDFFNIYKVTSFHFQSVQTNGNLPYATGVYKYYFRGKKDSANVYISLKEVGDTWKITQITIN
;
A
#
# COMPACT_ATOMS: atom_id res chain seq x y z
N MET A 1 -63.88 8.74 16.30
CA MET A 1 -63.28 10.02 16.68
C MET A 1 -61.97 9.73 17.41
N ILE A 2 -60.86 9.66 16.74
CA ILE A 2 -59.55 9.38 17.33
C ILE A 2 -59.11 10.62 18.10
N LYS A 3 -58.92 10.48 19.42
CA LYS A 3 -58.58 11.62 20.28
C LYS A 3 -57.25 12.24 19.85
N LYS A 4 -57.25 13.53 19.54
CA LYS A 4 -56.05 14.31 19.11
C LYS A 4 -54.79 14.12 19.99
N LYS A 5 -54.96 13.74 21.26
CA LYS A 5 -53.84 13.47 22.18
C LYS A 5 -52.96 12.26 21.78
N ASN A 6 -53.56 11.20 21.21
CA ASN A 6 -52.81 10.01 20.83
C ASN A 6 -51.96 10.23 19.54
N LEU A 7 -52.43 11.13 18.67
CA LEU A 7 -51.69 11.49 17.46
C LEU A 7 -50.39 12.26 17.77
N LEU A 8 -50.41 13.11 18.80
CA LEU A 8 -49.25 13.90 19.20
C LEU A 8 -48.14 13.00 19.81
N ILE A 9 -48.49 11.96 20.55
CA ILE A 9 -47.53 11.01 21.14
C ILE A 9 -46.88 10.15 20.05
N PHE A 10 -47.65 9.76 19.03
CA PHE A 10 -47.11 9.03 17.88
C PHE A 10 -46.11 9.87 17.07
N PHE A 11 -46.38 11.17 16.91
CA PHE A 11 -45.49 12.08 16.17
C PHE A 11 -44.19 12.35 16.94
N ALA A 12 -44.24 12.52 18.26
CA ALA A 12 -43.07 12.71 19.11
C ALA A 12 -42.17 11.45 19.16
N GLY A 13 -42.80 10.26 19.21
CA GLY A 13 -42.04 8.98 19.16
C GLY A 13 -41.32 8.76 17.83
N PHE A 14 -41.93 9.16 16.72
CA PHE A 14 -41.34 9.03 15.39
C PHE A 14 -40.16 9.99 15.19
N ILE A 15 -40.21 11.21 15.70
CA ILE A 15 -39.10 12.18 15.64
C ILE A 15 -37.92 11.68 16.48
N PHE A 16 -38.16 11.01 17.62
CA PHE A 16 -37.07 10.48 18.47
C PHE A 16 -36.36 9.29 17.83
N LEU A 17 -37.07 8.48 17.03
CA LEU A 17 -36.44 7.37 16.27
C LEU A 17 -35.55 7.84 15.12
N ILE A 18 -35.93 8.94 14.45
CA ILE A 18 -35.15 9.49 13.35
C ILE A 18 -33.86 10.14 13.86
N SER A 19 -33.87 10.81 15.02
CA SER A 19 -32.69 11.48 15.58
C SER A 19 -31.57 10.49 15.99
N ASN A 20 -31.95 9.29 16.47
CA ASN A 20 -30.96 8.27 16.83
C ASN A 20 -30.29 7.62 15.59
N PHE A 21 -31.01 7.57 14.46
CA PHE A 21 -30.47 6.98 13.22
C PHE A 21 -29.40 7.87 12.59
N THR A 22 -29.52 9.18 12.64
CA THR A 22 -28.56 10.13 12.08
C THR A 22 -27.24 10.16 12.86
N PHE A 23 -27.27 10.04 14.18
CA PHE A 23 -26.06 9.99 15.02
C PHE A 23 -25.25 8.72 14.78
N ALA A 24 -25.89 7.56 14.59
CA ALA A 24 -25.20 6.30 14.32
C ALA A 24 -24.49 6.32 12.96
N GLN A 25 -25.13 6.89 11.93
CA GLN A 25 -24.53 7.02 10.60
C GLN A 25 -23.34 7.97 10.58
N GLN A 26 -23.39 9.11 11.25
CA GLN A 26 -22.29 10.06 11.31
C GLN A 26 -21.06 9.47 12.01
N ASN A 27 -21.25 8.75 13.11
CA ASN A 27 -20.15 8.09 13.83
C ASN A 27 -19.53 6.95 13.01
N PHE A 28 -20.30 6.22 12.23
CA PHE A 28 -19.80 5.17 11.36
C PHE A 28 -18.94 5.76 10.21
N LEU A 29 -19.41 6.79 9.55
CA LEU A 29 -18.68 7.46 8.47
C LEU A 29 -17.40 8.14 8.96
N TYR A 30 -17.45 8.78 10.13
CA TYR A 30 -16.27 9.40 10.75
C TYR A 30 -15.19 8.37 11.10
N LYS A 31 -15.58 7.23 11.69
CA LYS A 31 -14.67 6.14 12.03
C LYS A 31 -14.07 5.48 10.78
N SER A 32 -14.88 5.26 9.75
CA SER A 32 -14.41 4.70 8.47
C SER A 32 -13.42 5.61 7.75
N ASN A 33 -13.69 6.91 7.70
CA ASN A 33 -12.78 7.88 7.07
C ASN A 33 -11.44 7.99 7.80
N ASN A 34 -11.44 7.94 9.13
CA ASN A 34 -10.19 7.98 9.91
C ASN A 34 -9.36 6.72 9.71
N GLN A 35 -9.98 5.53 9.68
CA GLN A 35 -9.27 4.28 9.42
C GLN A 35 -8.62 4.28 8.01
N ASN A 36 -9.34 4.71 6.99
CA ASN A 36 -8.80 4.81 5.63
C ASN A 36 -7.63 5.79 5.56
N THR A 37 -7.71 6.92 6.25
CA THR A 37 -6.61 7.91 6.29
C THR A 37 -5.38 7.34 6.99
N GLU A 38 -5.55 6.62 8.10
CA GLU A 38 -4.47 5.98 8.83
C GLU A 38 -3.79 4.90 8.00
N GLN A 39 -4.55 4.02 7.35
CA GLN A 39 -4.03 2.97 6.47
C GLN A 39 -3.27 3.54 5.27
N ASN A 40 -3.76 4.62 4.67
CA ASN A 40 -3.08 5.31 3.58
C ASN A 40 -1.73 5.91 4.04
N ASN A 41 -1.67 6.46 5.26
CA ASN A 41 -0.44 6.99 5.85
C ASN A 41 0.57 5.88 6.14
N ILE A 42 0.13 4.73 6.63
CA ILE A 42 0.98 3.56 6.86
C ILE A 42 1.54 3.05 5.52
N ALA A 43 0.69 2.87 4.51
CA ALA A 43 1.12 2.43 3.18
C ALA A 43 2.15 3.40 2.57
N ASN A 44 1.92 4.70 2.68
CA ASN A 44 2.86 5.73 2.21
C ASN A 44 4.21 5.67 2.93
N SER A 45 4.20 5.51 4.25
CA SER A 45 5.43 5.35 5.06
C SER A 45 6.22 4.11 4.62
N ILE A 46 5.56 2.99 4.36
CA ILE A 46 6.18 1.75 3.90
C ILE A 46 6.77 1.93 2.49
N LEU A 47 6.04 2.54 1.55
CA LEU A 47 6.56 2.84 0.22
C LEU A 47 7.81 3.74 0.29
N ASN A 48 7.82 4.74 1.16
CA ASN A 48 9.00 5.60 1.36
C ASN A 48 10.21 4.79 1.85
N ARG A 49 10.05 3.85 2.77
CA ARG A 49 11.13 2.96 3.23
C ARG A 49 11.62 2.02 2.11
N ILE A 50 10.68 1.47 1.33
CA ILE A 50 11.04 0.68 0.15
C ILE A 50 11.83 1.53 -0.85
N GLY A 51 11.42 2.77 -1.08
CA GLY A 51 12.16 3.72 -1.93
C GLY A 51 13.57 4.01 -1.43
N ALA A 52 13.78 4.12 -0.12
CA ALA A 52 15.10 4.27 0.48
C ALA A 52 15.96 3.04 0.23
N GLY A 53 15.43 1.82 0.43
CA GLY A 53 16.13 0.57 0.15
C GLY A 53 16.50 0.41 -1.32
N LEU A 54 15.62 0.80 -2.25
CA LEU A 54 15.92 0.83 -3.70
C LEU A 54 16.99 1.87 -4.04
N SER A 55 16.97 3.03 -3.38
CA SER A 55 17.96 4.10 -3.61
C SER A 55 19.34 3.75 -3.11
N SER A 56 19.44 2.97 -2.04
CA SER A 56 20.70 2.51 -1.44
C SER A 56 21.18 1.16 -2.03
N GLY A 57 20.30 0.43 -2.73
CA GLY A 57 20.55 -0.96 -3.13
C GLY A 57 20.62 -1.92 -1.94
N ASN A 58 19.98 -1.57 -0.82
CA ASN A 58 20.02 -2.34 0.42
C ASN A 58 18.72 -3.12 0.61
N VAL A 59 18.75 -4.43 0.34
CA VAL A 59 17.59 -5.30 0.47
C VAL A 59 17.12 -5.43 1.91
N SER A 60 18.01 -5.29 2.89
CA SER A 60 17.65 -5.40 4.32
C SER A 60 16.61 -4.36 4.73
N GLU A 61 16.61 -3.18 4.11
CA GLU A 61 15.61 -2.13 4.34
C GLU A 61 14.22 -2.49 3.80
N ILE A 62 14.18 -3.40 2.80
CA ILE A 62 12.94 -3.83 2.10
C ILE A 62 12.43 -5.15 2.68
N SER A 63 13.32 -6.00 3.18
CA SER A 63 13.06 -7.41 3.51
C SER A 63 11.90 -7.63 4.48
N GLY A 64 11.75 -6.77 5.48
CA GLY A 64 10.67 -6.82 6.45
C GLY A 64 9.28 -6.60 5.85
N TYR A 65 9.22 -6.05 4.64
CA TYR A 65 7.96 -5.78 3.93
C TYR A 65 7.64 -6.83 2.86
N LEU A 66 8.55 -7.75 2.53
CA LEU A 66 8.27 -8.84 1.60
C LEU A 66 7.13 -9.72 2.14
N ASN A 67 6.18 -10.06 1.27
CA ASN A 67 5.11 -11.00 1.62
C ASN A 67 5.64 -12.43 1.65
N THR A 68 4.88 -13.35 2.23
CA THR A 68 5.18 -14.79 2.22
C THR A 68 5.39 -15.34 0.80
N GLN A 69 4.71 -14.73 -0.17
CA GLN A 69 4.95 -14.88 -1.61
C GLN A 69 4.95 -13.52 -2.27
N THR A 70 6.04 -13.17 -2.95
CA THR A 70 6.21 -11.93 -3.70
C THR A 70 6.54 -12.25 -5.15
N TYR A 71 5.83 -11.64 -6.09
CA TYR A 71 6.15 -11.75 -7.51
C TYR A 71 7.32 -10.80 -7.83
N LEU A 72 8.38 -11.33 -8.40
CA LEU A 72 9.51 -10.56 -8.93
C LEU A 72 9.54 -10.66 -10.45
N SER A 73 9.82 -9.53 -11.12
CA SER A 73 10.13 -9.46 -12.54
C SER A 73 11.26 -8.46 -12.72
N LEU A 74 12.46 -8.94 -13.07
CA LEU A 74 13.70 -8.16 -13.03
C LEU A 74 14.37 -8.11 -14.41
N ALA A 75 15.11 -7.04 -14.68
CA ALA A 75 15.80 -6.79 -15.95
C ALA A 75 16.83 -7.87 -16.35
N ASN A 76 17.23 -8.75 -15.42
CA ASN A 76 18.10 -9.90 -15.70
C ASN A 76 17.34 -11.13 -16.21
N GLY A 77 16.03 -11.02 -16.48
CA GLY A 77 15.17 -12.10 -16.96
C GLY A 77 14.53 -12.98 -15.87
N ILE A 78 14.83 -12.71 -14.60
CA ILE A 78 14.16 -13.38 -13.48
C ILE A 78 12.69 -12.96 -13.46
N SER A 79 11.76 -13.94 -13.42
CA SER A 79 10.33 -13.71 -13.34
C SER A 79 9.66 -14.88 -12.62
N GLY A 80 8.87 -14.60 -11.56
CA GLY A 80 8.15 -15.63 -10.82
C GLY A 80 7.78 -15.23 -9.40
N TYR A 81 7.13 -16.16 -8.70
CA TYR A 81 6.79 -16.03 -7.28
C TYR A 81 7.88 -16.62 -6.41
N TYR A 82 8.28 -15.88 -5.40
CA TYR A 82 9.34 -16.23 -4.46
C TYR A 82 8.85 -16.09 -3.03
N SER A 83 9.26 -17.00 -2.15
CA SER A 83 9.08 -16.79 -0.70
C SER A 83 9.86 -15.55 -0.25
N SER A 84 9.52 -14.97 0.90
CA SER A 84 10.20 -13.78 1.41
C SER A 84 11.72 -13.96 1.48
N ASN A 85 12.18 -15.15 1.92
CA ASN A 85 13.61 -15.45 2.02
C ASN A 85 14.27 -15.59 0.63
N GLN A 86 13.62 -16.27 -0.31
CA GLN A 86 14.11 -16.36 -1.68
C GLN A 86 14.13 -15.01 -2.38
N ALA A 87 13.08 -14.20 -2.20
CA ALA A 87 13.00 -12.85 -2.76
C ALA A 87 14.11 -11.94 -2.24
N PHE A 88 14.49 -12.08 -0.95
CA PHE A 88 15.63 -11.38 -0.38
C PHE A 88 16.91 -11.66 -1.18
N TYR A 89 17.31 -12.91 -1.35
CA TYR A 89 18.55 -13.25 -2.05
C TYR A 89 18.50 -12.91 -3.54
N VAL A 90 17.36 -13.11 -4.19
CA VAL A 90 17.19 -12.70 -5.61
C VAL A 90 17.36 -11.21 -5.80
N LEU A 91 16.82 -10.38 -4.89
CA LEU A 91 17.00 -8.93 -4.94
C LEU A 91 18.42 -8.51 -4.56
N GLU A 92 19.06 -9.19 -3.59
CA GLU A 92 20.44 -8.93 -3.20
C GLU A 92 21.39 -9.17 -4.37
N ASP A 93 21.26 -10.30 -5.05
CA ASP A 93 22.02 -10.62 -6.26
C ASP A 93 21.78 -9.60 -7.38
N PHE A 94 20.52 -9.20 -7.57
CA PHE A 94 20.16 -8.19 -8.56
C PHE A 94 20.85 -6.85 -8.26
N PHE A 95 20.79 -6.33 -7.04
CA PHE A 95 21.40 -5.05 -6.67
C PHE A 95 22.92 -5.10 -6.69
N ASN A 96 23.53 -6.25 -6.43
CA ASN A 96 24.96 -6.44 -6.55
C ASN A 96 25.46 -6.34 -8.01
N ILE A 97 24.64 -6.76 -8.97
CA ILE A 97 24.96 -6.73 -10.41
C ILE A 97 24.54 -5.40 -11.04
N TYR A 98 23.33 -4.93 -10.74
CA TYR A 98 22.73 -3.69 -11.26
C TYR A 98 22.85 -2.57 -10.23
N LYS A 99 24.09 -2.09 -10.04
CA LYS A 99 24.41 -1.14 -8.97
C LYS A 99 23.67 0.17 -9.15
N VAL A 100 22.79 0.48 -8.21
CA VAL A 100 21.98 1.71 -8.23
C VAL A 100 22.87 2.96 -8.27
N THR A 101 22.49 3.91 -9.11
CA THR A 101 23.05 5.26 -9.13
C THR A 101 22.05 6.30 -8.67
N SER A 102 20.77 6.06 -8.90
CA SER A 102 19.65 6.82 -8.32
C SER A 102 18.35 6.05 -8.47
N PHE A 103 17.45 6.26 -7.54
CA PHE A 103 16.06 5.84 -7.64
C PHE A 103 15.15 6.99 -7.20
N HIS A 104 13.98 7.14 -7.84
CA HIS A 104 12.92 8.02 -7.40
C HIS A 104 11.57 7.49 -7.86
N PHE A 105 10.57 7.67 -7.01
CA PHE A 105 9.18 7.42 -7.41
C PHE A 105 8.69 8.52 -8.34
N GLN A 106 7.95 8.14 -9.37
CA GLN A 106 7.23 9.02 -10.27
C GLN A 106 5.77 9.20 -9.84
N SER A 107 5.18 8.14 -9.30
CA SER A 107 3.81 8.15 -8.80
C SER A 107 3.70 7.23 -7.59
N VAL A 108 2.92 7.67 -6.60
CA VAL A 108 2.57 6.89 -5.41
C VAL A 108 1.06 6.98 -5.22
N GLN A 109 0.39 5.82 -5.17
CA GLN A 109 -1.05 5.70 -4.98
C GLN A 109 -1.30 4.85 -3.74
N THR A 110 -1.82 5.48 -2.68
CA THR A 110 -2.12 4.81 -1.42
C THR A 110 -3.61 4.68 -1.15
N ASN A 111 -4.44 5.35 -1.96
CA ASN A 111 -5.89 5.27 -1.84
C ASN A 111 -6.40 3.97 -2.43
N GLY A 112 -7.15 3.21 -1.63
CA GLY A 112 -7.76 1.95 -2.07
C GLY A 112 -7.08 0.70 -1.49
N ASN A 113 -7.56 -0.48 -1.91
CA ASN A 113 -7.20 -1.77 -1.31
C ASN A 113 -5.85 -2.34 -1.79
N LEU A 114 -5.26 -1.74 -2.82
CA LEU A 114 -3.99 -2.18 -3.41
C LEU A 114 -3.10 -0.96 -3.69
N PRO A 115 -2.46 -0.40 -2.67
CA PRO A 115 -1.48 0.65 -2.84
C PRO A 115 -0.35 0.22 -3.76
N TYR A 116 0.10 1.15 -4.62
CA TYR A 116 1.21 0.89 -5.52
C TYR A 116 2.04 2.15 -5.75
N ALA A 117 3.25 1.95 -6.24
CA ALA A 117 4.11 3.03 -6.69
C ALA A 117 4.83 2.64 -8.00
N THR A 118 5.08 3.64 -8.82
CA THR A 118 5.94 3.54 -10.00
C THR A 118 7.13 4.46 -9.86
N GLY A 119 8.24 4.11 -10.51
CA GLY A 119 9.46 4.90 -10.42
C GLY A 119 10.48 4.54 -11.49
N VAL A 120 11.65 5.17 -11.39
CA VAL A 120 12.78 4.91 -12.27
C VAL A 120 14.01 4.54 -11.45
N TYR A 121 14.57 3.39 -11.75
CA TYR A 121 15.79 2.84 -11.18
C TYR A 121 16.93 3.04 -12.18
N LYS A 122 17.88 3.93 -11.89
CA LYS A 122 19.10 4.14 -12.70
C LYS A 122 20.23 3.36 -12.08
N TYR A 123 21.00 2.67 -12.93
CA TYR A 123 22.04 1.77 -12.46
C TYR A 123 23.26 1.73 -13.38
N TYR A 124 24.35 1.18 -12.88
CA TYR A 124 25.48 0.72 -13.66
C TYR A 124 25.40 -0.79 -13.87
N PHE A 125 25.57 -1.21 -15.13
CA PHE A 125 25.72 -2.60 -15.49
C PHE A 125 26.86 -2.75 -16.50
N ARG A 126 27.86 -3.55 -16.18
CA ARG A 126 29.06 -3.78 -17.05
C ARG A 126 29.70 -2.47 -17.54
N GLY A 127 29.81 -1.50 -16.66
CA GLY A 127 30.46 -0.20 -16.98
C GLY A 127 29.60 0.79 -17.76
N LYS A 128 28.35 0.45 -18.08
CA LYS A 128 27.39 1.33 -18.77
C LYS A 128 26.29 1.79 -17.81
N LYS A 129 25.85 3.03 -17.99
CA LYS A 129 24.66 3.56 -17.32
C LYS A 129 23.42 3.12 -18.08
N ASP A 130 22.39 2.70 -17.35
CA ASP A 130 21.10 2.33 -17.90
C ASP A 130 19.99 2.64 -16.88
N SER A 131 18.74 2.44 -17.27
CA SER A 131 17.59 2.67 -16.40
C SER A 131 16.49 1.65 -16.67
N ALA A 132 15.74 1.34 -15.63
CA ALA A 132 14.57 0.46 -15.65
C ALA A 132 13.36 1.15 -15.01
N ASN A 133 12.18 0.86 -15.52
CA ASN A 133 10.94 1.25 -14.85
C ASN A 133 10.69 0.33 -13.66
N VAL A 134 10.23 0.91 -12.58
CA VAL A 134 9.89 0.18 -11.35
C VAL A 134 8.39 0.24 -11.13
N TYR A 135 7.81 -0.90 -10.76
CA TYR A 135 6.46 -1.01 -10.24
C TYR A 135 6.49 -1.83 -8.96
N ILE A 136 5.84 -1.32 -7.92
CA ILE A 136 5.70 -1.98 -6.62
C ILE A 136 4.24 -1.96 -6.25
N SER A 137 3.71 -3.11 -5.80
CA SER A 137 2.37 -3.18 -5.22
C SER A 137 2.41 -3.75 -3.81
N LEU A 138 1.50 -3.23 -2.98
CA LEU A 138 1.31 -3.65 -1.61
C LEU A 138 -0.05 -4.31 -1.43
N LYS A 139 -0.16 -5.17 -0.43
CA LYS A 139 -1.42 -5.75 0.06
C LYS A 139 -1.42 -5.69 1.59
N GLU A 140 -2.58 -5.42 2.15
CA GLU A 140 -2.78 -5.49 3.60
C GLU A 140 -2.72 -6.94 4.09
N VAL A 141 -1.92 -7.18 5.13
CA VAL A 141 -1.76 -8.49 5.79
C VAL A 141 -1.74 -8.25 7.29
N GLY A 142 -2.84 -8.58 7.97
CA GLY A 142 -3.06 -8.17 9.37
C GLY A 142 -3.11 -6.65 9.46
N ASP A 143 -2.35 -6.08 10.38
CA ASP A 143 -2.31 -4.63 10.64
C ASP A 143 -1.20 -3.90 9.86
N THR A 144 -0.63 -4.54 8.82
CA THR A 144 0.48 -3.96 8.05
C THR A 144 0.34 -4.24 6.55
N TRP A 145 1.12 -3.49 5.77
CA TRP A 145 1.20 -3.66 4.32
C TRP A 145 2.44 -4.49 3.95
N LYS A 146 2.27 -5.44 3.05
CA LYS A 146 3.34 -6.29 2.52
C LYS A 146 3.45 -6.15 1.01
N ILE A 147 4.69 -6.25 0.52
CA ILE A 147 4.99 -6.21 -0.92
C ILE A 147 4.50 -7.51 -1.55
N THR A 148 3.63 -7.40 -2.54
CA THR A 148 3.15 -8.55 -3.34
C THR A 148 3.83 -8.63 -4.71
N GLN A 149 4.35 -7.52 -5.20
CA GLN A 149 5.06 -7.47 -6.47
C GLN A 149 6.15 -6.41 -6.48
N ILE A 150 7.30 -6.76 -7.07
CA ILE A 150 8.36 -5.84 -7.49
C ILE A 150 8.69 -6.16 -8.95
N THR A 151 8.56 -5.16 -9.81
CA THR A 151 9.00 -5.21 -11.21
C THR A 151 10.08 -4.15 -11.43
N ILE A 152 11.20 -4.51 -12.05
CA ILE A 152 12.33 -3.62 -12.43
C ILE A 152 12.74 -4.00 -13.85
N ASN A 153 12.11 -3.36 -14.87
CA ASN A 153 12.27 -3.69 -16.29
C ASN A 153 12.43 -2.43 -17.17
#